data_75ac35382ad35ac351377bef74d3a285
#
_entry.id   75ac35382ad35ac351377bef74d3a285
#
_cell.length_a   1.000
_cell.length_b   1.000
_cell.length_c   1.000
_cell.angle_alpha   90.00
_cell.angle_beta   90.00
_cell.angle_gamma   90.00
#
_symmetry.space_group_name_H-M   'P 1'
#
loop_
_entity.id
_entity.type
_entity.pdbx_description
1 polymer ?
#
loop_
_entity_poly.entity_id
_entity_poly.type
_entity_poly.pdbx_seq_one_letter_code
_entity_poly.pdbx_strand_id
1 'polypeptide(L)'
;MFRSLPPFGGDQRQVAEVVRGIMDGKTNNTGTVTLATGGATSTTLNDRRISADSVILFAPASAAAYADSIPYGAFQDSTDQTAASTTVAYPITFNTTDFSNGVTLSNSSRLNVANAGLYNLQFSIQFKNTTNDGQDVDIWFRKNGTNIDNSNSRFHLVARKGTGDPSHIIAALNFFVDMAANDYIEIMWRTEN
;
A
#
# COMPACT_ATOMS: atom_id res chain seq x y z
N MET A 1 -24.12 9.15 -30.85
CA MET A 1 -25.33 8.31 -30.95
C MET A 1 -24.94 7.05 -31.68
N PHE A 2 -25.16 5.89 -31.04
CA PHE A 2 -24.84 4.60 -31.66
C PHE A 2 -25.92 4.28 -32.73
N ARG A 3 -25.54 4.02 -33.97
CA ARG A 3 -26.46 3.60 -35.03
C ARG A 3 -26.46 2.08 -35.13
N SER A 4 -27.61 1.46 -35.06
CA SER A 4 -27.83 0.04 -35.37
C SER A 4 -28.32 -0.10 -36.80
N LEU A 5 -28.01 -1.23 -37.45
CA LEU A 5 -28.58 -1.57 -38.73
C LEU A 5 -30.05 -1.93 -38.55
N PRO A 6 -30.93 -1.63 -39.54
CA PRO A 6 -32.29 -2.14 -39.56
C PRO A 6 -32.33 -3.69 -39.59
N PRO A 7 -33.43 -4.35 -39.14
CA PRO A 7 -33.51 -5.78 -39.10
C PRO A 7 -33.28 -6.51 -40.43
N PHE A 8 -33.52 -5.85 -41.53
CA PHE A 8 -33.36 -6.37 -42.90
C PHE A 8 -32.15 -5.83 -43.66
N GLY A 9 -31.15 -5.35 -42.95
CA GLY A 9 -29.97 -4.69 -43.51
C GLY A 9 -30.17 -3.21 -43.77
N GLY A 10 -29.10 -2.52 -44.04
CA GLY A 10 -29.05 -1.09 -44.39
C GLY A 10 -28.48 -0.88 -45.79
N ASP A 11 -28.56 0.33 -46.29
CA ASP A 11 -27.78 0.72 -47.48
C ASP A 11 -26.28 0.62 -47.21
N GLN A 12 -25.48 0.62 -48.28
CA GLN A 12 -24.00 0.50 -48.16
C GLN A 12 -23.38 1.59 -47.27
N ARG A 13 -23.98 2.75 -47.21
CA ARG A 13 -23.50 3.86 -46.38
C ARG A 13 -23.75 3.59 -44.89
N GLN A 14 -24.93 3.06 -44.55
CA GLN A 14 -25.28 2.70 -43.19
C GLN A 14 -24.37 1.56 -42.66
N VAL A 15 -24.15 0.53 -43.52
CA VAL A 15 -23.21 -0.56 -43.19
C VAL A 15 -21.80 -0.02 -42.94
N ALA A 16 -21.30 0.85 -43.82
CA ALA A 16 -19.97 1.43 -43.68
C ALA A 16 -19.83 2.31 -42.42
N GLU A 17 -20.88 3.04 -42.03
CA GLU A 17 -20.89 3.84 -40.79
C GLU A 17 -20.83 2.94 -39.54
N VAL A 18 -21.58 1.86 -39.53
CA VAL A 18 -21.57 0.89 -38.37
C VAL A 18 -20.23 0.17 -38.30
N VAL A 19 -19.70 -0.32 -39.42
CA VAL A 19 -18.40 -1.00 -39.47
C VAL A 19 -17.28 -0.07 -39.02
N ARG A 20 -17.27 1.17 -39.51
CA ARG A 20 -16.29 2.17 -39.06
C ARG A 20 -16.42 2.46 -37.58
N GLY A 21 -17.65 2.57 -37.05
CA GLY A 21 -17.88 2.72 -35.61
C GLY A 21 -17.32 1.55 -34.78
N ILE A 22 -17.45 0.32 -35.24
CA ILE A 22 -16.88 -0.87 -34.59
C ILE A 22 -15.33 -0.82 -34.65
N MET A 23 -14.76 -0.47 -35.79
CA MET A 23 -13.29 -0.33 -35.94
C MET A 23 -12.72 0.77 -35.07
N ASP A 24 -13.46 1.86 -34.84
CA ASP A 24 -13.13 2.94 -33.92
C ASP A 24 -13.38 2.57 -32.44
N GLY A 25 -13.70 1.30 -32.12
CA GLY A 25 -14.01 0.86 -30.76
C GLY A 25 -15.36 1.34 -30.21
N LYS A 26 -16.20 1.97 -31.03
CA LYS A 26 -17.54 2.42 -30.64
C LYS A 26 -18.55 1.28 -30.74
N THR A 27 -18.40 0.31 -29.84
CA THR A 27 -19.31 -0.84 -29.76
C THR A 27 -20.46 -0.54 -28.79
N ASN A 28 -21.58 -1.25 -28.98
CA ASN A 28 -22.74 -1.11 -28.09
C ASN A 28 -22.59 -1.85 -26.77
N ASN A 29 -21.43 -2.44 -26.51
CA ASN A 29 -21.15 -3.27 -25.33
C ASN A 29 -20.27 -2.56 -24.26
N THR A 30 -20.01 -1.27 -24.42
CA THR A 30 -19.29 -0.46 -23.43
C THR A 30 -20.19 0.63 -22.86
N GLY A 31 -19.95 0.98 -21.63
CA GLY A 31 -20.65 2.05 -20.92
C GLY A 31 -19.84 2.51 -19.72
N THR A 32 -20.24 3.63 -19.13
CA THR A 32 -19.66 4.16 -17.91
C THR A 32 -20.68 4.04 -16.78
N VAL A 33 -20.25 3.54 -15.62
CA VAL A 33 -21.05 3.51 -14.40
C VAL A 33 -20.33 4.31 -13.32
N THR A 34 -21.07 5.12 -12.59
CA THR A 34 -20.57 5.81 -11.40
C THR A 34 -20.94 4.96 -10.19
N LEU A 35 -19.95 4.52 -9.45
CA LEU A 35 -20.18 3.75 -8.23
C LEU A 35 -20.76 4.67 -7.14
N ALA A 36 -21.64 4.11 -6.33
CA ALA A 36 -22.18 4.81 -5.18
C ALA A 36 -21.06 5.14 -4.18
N THR A 37 -21.13 6.30 -3.54
CA THR A 37 -20.15 6.83 -2.58
C THR A 37 -20.73 6.84 -1.17
N GLY A 38 -19.96 7.27 -0.17
CA GLY A 38 -20.46 7.48 1.19
C GLY A 38 -20.72 6.19 1.99
N GLY A 39 -19.92 5.14 1.76
CA GLY A 39 -20.03 3.87 2.47
C GLY A 39 -21.10 2.92 1.92
N ALA A 40 -21.60 3.19 0.73
CA ALA A 40 -22.55 2.29 0.06
C ALA A 40 -21.88 0.94 -0.27
N THR A 41 -22.56 -0.15 0.07
CA THR A 41 -22.06 -1.52 -0.16
C THR A 41 -22.46 -2.09 -1.52
N SER A 42 -23.30 -1.39 -2.26
CA SER A 42 -23.76 -1.84 -3.58
C SER A 42 -24.09 -0.67 -4.48
N THR A 43 -23.95 -0.89 -5.80
CA THR A 43 -24.40 0.02 -6.86
C THR A 43 -25.24 -0.79 -7.82
N THR A 44 -26.50 -0.37 -8.06
CA THR A 44 -27.36 -1.04 -9.02
C THR A 44 -27.09 -0.50 -10.42
N LEU A 45 -26.78 -1.41 -11.33
CA LEU A 45 -26.60 -1.12 -12.75
C LEU A 45 -27.82 -1.56 -13.55
N ASN A 46 -28.53 -0.59 -14.15
CA ASN A 46 -29.68 -0.84 -15.03
C ASN A 46 -29.28 -0.55 -16.47
N ASP A 47 -29.03 -1.57 -17.25
CA ASP A 47 -28.72 -1.44 -18.67
C ASP A 47 -29.47 -2.52 -19.46
N ARG A 48 -30.20 -2.11 -20.47
CA ARG A 48 -31.00 -3.02 -21.32
C ARG A 48 -30.17 -4.04 -22.09
N ARG A 49 -28.87 -3.84 -22.17
CA ARG A 49 -27.91 -4.71 -22.85
C ARG A 49 -27.46 -5.89 -21.98
N ILE A 50 -27.75 -5.84 -20.67
CA ILE A 50 -27.32 -6.84 -19.70
C ILE A 50 -28.40 -7.92 -19.64
N SER A 51 -28.01 -9.17 -19.79
CA SER A 51 -28.83 -10.39 -19.63
C SER A 51 -28.22 -11.29 -18.55
N ALA A 52 -28.91 -12.39 -18.24
CA ALA A 52 -28.45 -13.38 -17.26
C ALA A 52 -27.06 -13.97 -17.60
N ASP A 53 -26.73 -14.05 -18.90
CA ASP A 53 -25.47 -14.62 -19.40
C ASP A 53 -24.41 -13.57 -19.72
N SER A 54 -24.63 -12.28 -19.35
CA SER A 54 -23.68 -11.23 -19.63
C SER A 54 -22.49 -11.28 -18.67
N VAL A 55 -21.29 -11.16 -19.23
CA VAL A 55 -20.05 -10.93 -18.44
C VAL A 55 -19.80 -9.42 -18.40
N ILE A 56 -19.73 -8.88 -17.19
CA ILE A 56 -19.45 -7.46 -16.96
C ILE A 56 -18.04 -7.32 -16.44
N LEU A 57 -17.19 -6.64 -17.19
CA LEU A 57 -15.81 -6.32 -16.80
C LEU A 57 -15.74 -4.83 -16.43
N PHE A 58 -15.33 -4.53 -15.22
CA PHE A 58 -15.09 -3.18 -14.76
C PHE A 58 -13.61 -2.83 -14.87
N ALA A 59 -13.35 -1.64 -15.41
CA ALA A 59 -12.02 -1.04 -15.33
C ALA A 59 -12.18 0.42 -14.83
N PRO A 60 -11.23 0.94 -14.03
CA PRO A 60 -11.25 2.34 -13.61
C PRO A 60 -11.25 3.25 -14.85
N ALA A 61 -12.22 4.17 -14.92
CA ALA A 61 -12.33 5.12 -16.04
C ALA A 61 -11.47 6.40 -15.82
N SER A 62 -10.88 6.55 -14.64
CA SER A 62 -10.01 7.69 -14.32
C SER A 62 -8.83 7.26 -13.44
N ALA A 63 -7.73 7.99 -13.53
CA ALA A 63 -6.57 7.80 -12.66
C ALA A 63 -6.91 7.99 -11.17
N ALA A 64 -7.85 8.87 -10.83
CA ALA A 64 -8.33 9.06 -9.47
C ALA A 64 -9.02 7.81 -8.91
N ALA A 65 -9.89 7.15 -9.71
CA ALA A 65 -10.56 5.92 -9.27
C ALA A 65 -9.58 4.76 -9.04
N TYR A 66 -8.44 4.74 -9.73
CA TYR A 66 -7.38 3.77 -9.52
C TYR A 66 -6.50 4.14 -8.31
N ALA A 67 -6.16 5.42 -8.16
CA ALA A 67 -5.31 5.90 -7.07
C ALA A 67 -5.98 5.78 -5.69
N ASP A 68 -7.29 6.00 -5.60
CA ASP A 68 -8.05 5.84 -4.35
C ASP A 68 -8.20 4.38 -3.89
N SER A 69 -7.93 3.41 -4.77
CA SER A 69 -8.13 1.98 -4.47
C SER A 69 -6.92 1.31 -3.80
N ILE A 70 -5.73 1.88 -3.91
CA ILE A 70 -4.49 1.26 -3.37
C ILE A 70 -3.94 2.15 -2.25
N PRO A 71 -3.99 1.69 -0.98
CA PRO A 71 -3.38 2.42 0.10
C PRO A 71 -1.84 2.31 0.02
N TYR A 72 -1.18 3.43 0.29
CA TYR A 72 0.28 3.50 0.35
C TYR A 72 0.73 4.60 1.33
N GLY A 73 1.99 4.51 1.80
CA GLY A 73 2.63 5.55 2.57
C GLY A 73 4.14 5.39 2.58
N ALA A 74 4.86 6.50 2.56
CA ALA A 74 6.30 6.57 2.76
C ALA A 74 6.61 7.55 3.88
N PHE A 75 7.40 7.09 4.84
CA PHE A 75 7.73 7.80 6.07
C PHE A 75 9.21 7.67 6.34
N GLN A 76 9.83 8.72 6.82
CA GLN A 76 11.26 8.73 7.15
C GLN A 76 11.54 9.49 8.44
N ASP A 77 12.71 9.24 9.00
CA ASP A 77 13.31 10.05 10.06
C ASP A 77 14.74 10.41 9.67
N SER A 78 15.07 11.69 9.73
CA SER A 78 16.40 12.23 9.44
C SER A 78 17.25 12.40 10.69
N THR A 79 16.77 12.00 11.86
CA THR A 79 17.44 12.16 13.15
C THR A 79 17.95 10.84 13.72
N ASP A 80 18.99 10.92 14.54
CA ASP A 80 19.50 9.75 15.25
C ASP A 80 18.56 9.35 16.39
N GLN A 81 18.23 8.07 16.46
CA GLN A 81 17.48 7.47 17.57
C GLN A 81 18.44 6.59 18.38
N THR A 82 18.48 6.79 19.69
CA THR A 82 19.40 6.09 20.58
C THR A 82 18.64 5.26 21.60
N ALA A 83 19.02 4.00 21.78
CA ALA A 83 18.52 3.17 22.86
C ALA A 83 19.13 3.66 24.20
N ALA A 84 18.29 4.14 25.09
CA ALA A 84 18.73 4.55 26.45
C ALA A 84 18.97 3.35 27.37
N SER A 85 18.50 2.15 27.00
CA SER A 85 18.62 0.92 27.78
C SER A 85 18.63 -0.30 26.86
N THR A 86 19.41 -1.31 27.21
CA THR A 86 19.43 -2.62 26.50
C THR A 86 18.27 -3.52 26.88
N THR A 87 17.54 -3.21 27.96
CA THR A 87 16.41 -4.03 28.44
C THR A 87 15.05 -3.50 27.99
N VAL A 88 15.00 -2.33 27.33
CA VAL A 88 13.77 -1.69 26.90
C VAL A 88 13.67 -1.70 25.38
N ALA A 89 12.50 -2.05 24.89
CA ALA A 89 12.17 -1.96 23.48
C ALA A 89 11.65 -0.55 23.11
N TYR A 90 12.11 -0.03 22.01
CA TYR A 90 11.73 1.29 21.49
C TYR A 90 11.00 1.15 20.16
N PRO A 91 9.98 1.95 19.88
CA PRO A 91 9.47 2.06 18.52
C PRO A 91 10.43 2.89 17.67
N ILE A 92 10.59 2.53 16.40
CA ILE A 92 11.17 3.42 15.41
C ILE A 92 10.24 4.60 15.23
N THR A 93 10.77 5.81 15.29
CA THR A 93 10.00 7.04 15.08
C THR A 93 10.22 7.60 13.68
N PHE A 94 9.25 8.37 13.21
CA PHE A 94 9.27 9.06 11.92
C PHE A 94 8.97 10.54 12.15
N ASN A 95 9.68 11.41 11.48
CA ASN A 95 9.48 12.86 11.56
C ASN A 95 8.95 13.47 10.26
N THR A 96 8.92 12.71 9.18
CA THR A 96 8.50 13.18 7.86
C THR A 96 7.59 12.15 7.19
N THR A 97 6.52 12.64 6.58
CA THR A 97 5.69 11.90 5.63
C THR A 97 5.98 12.42 4.23
N ASP A 98 6.55 11.62 3.37
CA ASP A 98 6.85 12.02 1.98
C ASP A 98 5.57 12.03 1.14
N PHE A 99 4.80 10.95 1.22
CA PHE A 99 3.49 10.81 0.58
C PHE A 99 2.69 9.70 1.26
N SER A 100 1.37 9.84 1.22
CA SER A 100 0.48 8.81 1.76
C SER A 100 -0.91 8.89 1.14
N ASN A 101 -1.57 7.73 1.06
CA ASN A 101 -2.98 7.59 0.71
C ASN A 101 -3.55 6.43 1.51
N GLY A 102 -4.53 6.68 2.38
CA GLY A 102 -5.13 5.66 3.23
C GLY A 102 -4.21 5.05 4.29
N VAL A 103 -2.96 5.55 4.42
CA VAL A 103 -2.01 5.23 5.50
C VAL A 103 -1.56 6.53 6.16
N THR A 104 -1.63 6.63 7.48
CA THR A 104 -1.29 7.86 8.22
C THR A 104 -0.33 7.57 9.36
N LEU A 105 0.51 8.55 9.70
CA LEU A 105 1.40 8.50 10.85
C LEU A 105 0.71 9.12 12.08
N SER A 106 0.75 8.44 13.21
CA SER A 106 0.36 8.99 14.52
C SER A 106 1.38 8.64 15.60
N ASN A 107 1.43 9.42 16.66
CA ASN A 107 2.36 9.25 17.79
C ASN A 107 3.83 9.04 17.33
N SER A 108 4.21 9.64 16.20
CA SER A 108 5.53 9.55 15.56
C SER A 108 6.00 8.13 15.19
N SER A 109 5.31 7.05 15.55
CA SER A 109 5.74 5.66 15.32
C SER A 109 4.66 4.76 14.73
N ARG A 110 3.38 5.15 14.81
CA ARG A 110 2.24 4.32 14.44
C ARG A 110 1.83 4.59 13.01
N LEU A 111 1.94 3.58 12.17
CA LEU A 111 1.45 3.59 10.81
C LEU A 111 0.02 3.02 10.83
N ASN A 112 -0.97 3.92 10.72
CA ASN A 112 -2.40 3.56 10.77
C ASN A 112 -2.93 3.35 9.38
N VAL A 113 -3.77 2.33 9.19
CA VAL A 113 -4.43 2.04 7.91
C VAL A 113 -5.92 2.39 7.97
N ALA A 114 -6.42 3.07 6.94
CA ALA A 114 -7.84 3.41 6.86
C ALA A 114 -8.71 2.22 6.47
N ASN A 115 -8.18 1.30 5.67
CA ASN A 115 -8.92 0.19 5.10
C ASN A 115 -8.35 -1.15 5.57
N ALA A 116 -9.21 -2.16 5.69
CA ALA A 116 -8.76 -3.53 5.90
C ALA A 116 -8.07 -4.10 4.65
N GLY A 117 -7.05 -4.94 4.85
CA GLY A 117 -6.35 -5.59 3.75
C GLY A 117 -5.01 -6.18 4.15
N LEU A 118 -4.38 -6.84 3.18
CA LEU A 118 -3.03 -7.35 3.30
C LEU A 118 -2.04 -6.26 2.89
N TYR A 119 -1.23 -5.81 3.83
CA TYR A 119 -0.23 -4.76 3.62
C TYR A 119 1.16 -5.34 3.53
N ASN A 120 1.96 -4.77 2.64
CA ASN A 120 3.38 -5.06 2.52
C ASN A 120 4.17 -3.91 3.14
N LEU A 121 4.87 -4.19 4.24
CA LEU A 121 5.78 -3.25 4.87
C LEU A 121 7.20 -3.51 4.38
N GLN A 122 7.84 -2.44 3.92
CA GLN A 122 9.26 -2.46 3.57
C GLN A 122 9.96 -1.34 4.33
N PHE A 123 11.11 -1.63 4.91
CA PHE A 123 11.92 -0.60 5.53
C PHE A 123 13.40 -0.82 5.28
N SER A 124 14.16 0.25 5.45
CA SER A 124 15.62 0.25 5.47
C SER A 124 16.07 1.18 6.60
N ILE A 125 16.73 0.60 7.61
CA ILE A 125 17.19 1.32 8.80
C ILE A 125 18.70 1.18 8.88
N GLN A 126 19.41 2.28 9.03
CA GLN A 126 20.85 2.28 9.28
C GLN A 126 21.10 2.27 10.77
N PHE A 127 21.77 1.24 11.26
CA PHE A 127 22.29 1.17 12.62
C PHE A 127 23.77 1.52 12.66
N LYS A 128 24.19 2.19 13.75
CA LYS A 128 25.60 2.46 14.05
C LYS A 128 25.96 1.97 15.43
N ASN A 129 27.13 1.36 15.55
CA ASN A 129 27.71 0.96 16.84
C ASN A 129 28.92 1.83 17.15
N THR A 130 28.86 2.56 18.26
CA THR A 130 29.91 3.45 18.75
C THR A 130 30.74 2.86 19.88
N THR A 131 30.47 1.59 20.29
CA THR A 131 31.15 0.90 21.39
C THR A 131 32.33 0.05 20.90
N ASN A 132 33.18 -0.36 21.83
CA ASN A 132 34.31 -1.25 21.53
C ASN A 132 33.93 -2.74 21.44
N ASP A 133 32.68 -3.06 21.71
CA ASP A 133 32.13 -4.41 21.69
C ASP A 133 31.10 -4.59 20.59
N GLY A 134 30.94 -5.81 20.11
CA GLY A 134 29.85 -6.16 19.19
C GLY A 134 28.49 -5.94 19.85
N GLN A 135 27.50 -5.54 19.07
CA GLN A 135 26.15 -5.27 19.56
C GLN A 135 25.12 -6.03 18.70
N ASP A 136 24.18 -6.67 19.37
CA ASP A 136 23.04 -7.27 18.68
C ASP A 136 21.84 -6.34 18.73
N VAL A 137 21.16 -6.21 17.61
CA VAL A 137 19.91 -5.44 17.48
C VAL A 137 18.82 -6.36 17.01
N ASP A 138 17.76 -6.45 17.82
CA ASP A 138 16.52 -7.10 17.44
C ASP A 138 15.55 -6.10 16.84
N ILE A 139 14.86 -6.48 15.76
CA ILE A 139 13.78 -5.73 15.13
C ILE A 139 12.59 -6.66 14.98
N TRP A 140 11.39 -6.18 15.30
CA TRP A 140 10.13 -6.89 15.10
C TRP A 140 8.97 -5.94 14.88
N PHE A 141 7.82 -6.49 14.57
CA PHE A 141 6.61 -5.70 14.36
C PHE A 141 5.65 -5.82 15.54
N ARG A 142 4.94 -4.73 15.82
CA ARG A 142 3.91 -4.66 16.85
C ARG A 142 2.63 -4.06 16.26
N LYS A 143 1.54 -4.83 16.29
CA LYS A 143 0.22 -4.42 15.81
C LYS A 143 -0.69 -4.13 16.99
N ASN A 144 -1.29 -2.93 17.01
CA ASN A 144 -2.22 -2.50 18.07
C ASN A 144 -1.66 -2.72 19.51
N GLY A 145 -0.36 -2.49 19.68
CA GLY A 145 0.31 -2.67 20.97
C GLY A 145 0.75 -4.10 21.30
N THR A 146 0.42 -5.09 20.45
CA THR A 146 0.79 -6.51 20.65
C THR A 146 1.87 -6.91 19.65
N ASN A 147 2.95 -7.56 20.12
CA ASN A 147 4.00 -8.06 19.24
C ASN A 147 3.45 -9.13 18.29
N ILE A 148 3.87 -9.09 17.04
CA ILE A 148 3.53 -10.11 16.05
C ILE A 148 4.53 -11.26 16.20
N ASP A 149 4.01 -12.48 16.46
CA ASP A 149 4.82 -13.65 16.59
C ASP A 149 5.64 -13.94 15.32
N ASN A 150 6.88 -14.42 15.50
CA ASN A 150 7.80 -14.78 14.44
C ASN A 150 8.16 -13.62 13.46
N SER A 151 7.97 -12.37 13.88
CA SER A 151 8.38 -11.19 13.11
C SER A 151 9.77 -10.67 13.50
N ASN A 152 10.45 -11.29 14.47
CA ASN A 152 11.75 -10.86 14.95
C ASN A 152 12.87 -11.20 13.96
N SER A 153 13.77 -10.24 13.76
CA SER A 153 15.03 -10.40 13.03
C SER A 153 16.17 -9.80 13.84
N ARG A 154 17.30 -10.52 13.90
CA ARG A 154 18.49 -10.08 14.64
C ARG A 154 19.59 -9.69 13.68
N PHE A 155 20.24 -8.58 13.96
CA PHE A 155 21.38 -8.05 13.24
C PHE A 155 22.55 -7.85 14.19
N HIS A 156 23.73 -8.37 13.81
CA HIS A 156 24.95 -8.18 14.58
C HIS A 156 25.78 -7.02 14.03
N LEU A 157 26.05 -6.03 14.86
CA LEU A 157 26.95 -4.93 14.57
C LEU A 157 28.31 -5.21 15.19
N VAL A 158 29.33 -5.31 14.40
CA VAL A 158 30.70 -5.45 14.92
C VAL A 158 31.09 -4.23 15.76
N ALA A 159 32.09 -4.38 16.60
CA ALA A 159 32.67 -3.26 17.36
C ALA A 159 33.08 -2.12 16.41
N ARG A 160 33.09 -0.87 16.93
CA ARG A 160 33.64 0.27 16.18
C ARG A 160 35.12 -0.01 15.80
N LYS A 161 35.57 0.56 14.68
CA LYS A 161 36.94 0.39 14.22
C LYS A 161 37.97 1.21 15.01
N GLY A 162 37.52 2.33 15.58
CA GLY A 162 38.34 3.23 16.37
C GLY A 162 37.53 4.38 16.97
N THR A 163 38.19 5.25 17.76
CA THR A 163 37.54 6.43 18.31
C THR A 163 37.11 7.36 17.17
N GLY A 164 35.79 7.63 17.10
CA GLY A 164 35.20 8.45 16.05
C GLY A 164 34.92 7.72 14.73
N ASP A 165 35.19 6.40 14.65
CA ASP A 165 34.90 5.58 13.47
C ASP A 165 33.92 4.44 13.83
N PRO A 166 32.61 4.72 13.92
CA PRO A 166 31.62 3.72 14.25
C PRO A 166 31.46 2.66 13.15
N SER A 167 31.03 1.47 13.53
CA SER A 167 30.58 0.48 12.56
C SER A 167 29.13 0.71 12.20
N HIS A 168 28.76 0.33 10.96
CA HIS A 168 27.41 0.52 10.43
C HIS A 168 26.90 -0.76 9.80
N ILE A 169 25.57 -0.95 9.86
CA ILE A 169 24.84 -1.98 9.12
C ILE A 169 23.50 -1.39 8.65
N ILE A 170 23.02 -1.86 7.50
CA ILE A 170 21.68 -1.57 7.01
C ILE A 170 20.80 -2.78 7.28
N ALA A 171 19.77 -2.61 8.08
CA ALA A 171 18.70 -3.58 8.26
C ALA A 171 17.57 -3.25 7.28
N ALA A 172 17.35 -4.13 6.33
CA ALA A 172 16.27 -4.00 5.35
C ALA A 172 15.43 -5.28 5.36
N LEU A 173 14.14 -5.13 5.57
CA LEU A 173 13.20 -6.25 5.64
C LEU A 173 11.92 -5.92 4.87
N ASN A 174 11.26 -6.99 4.46
CA ASN A 174 9.92 -6.99 3.89
C ASN A 174 9.04 -7.90 4.73
N PHE A 175 7.84 -7.45 5.09
CA PHE A 175 6.90 -8.20 5.90
C PHE A 175 5.47 -7.96 5.43
N PHE A 176 4.71 -9.05 5.30
CA PHE A 176 3.28 -8.97 5.00
C PHE A 176 2.45 -9.10 6.27
N VAL A 177 1.47 -8.22 6.44
CA VAL A 177 0.59 -8.22 7.59
C VAL A 177 -0.86 -8.01 7.17
N ASP A 178 -1.76 -8.82 7.71
CA ASP A 178 -3.19 -8.62 7.58
C ASP A 178 -3.67 -7.62 8.62
N MET A 179 -4.32 -6.55 8.18
CA MET A 179 -4.77 -5.45 9.02
C MET A 179 -6.27 -5.19 8.83
N ALA A 180 -6.97 -5.00 9.92
CA ALA A 180 -8.33 -4.48 9.90
C ALA A 180 -8.32 -2.96 9.67
N ALA A 181 -9.46 -2.38 9.29
CA ALA A 181 -9.59 -0.94 9.19
C ALA A 181 -9.33 -0.27 10.56
N ASN A 182 -8.55 0.80 10.56
CA ASN A 182 -8.06 1.54 11.73
C ASN A 182 -7.05 0.80 12.62
N ASP A 183 -6.54 -0.35 12.20
CA ASP A 183 -5.36 -0.93 12.85
C ASP A 183 -4.14 -0.04 12.64
N TYR A 184 -3.18 -0.13 13.56
CA TYR A 184 -1.85 0.44 13.39
C TYR A 184 -0.76 -0.61 13.58
N ILE A 185 0.39 -0.36 12.95
CA ILE A 185 1.61 -1.15 13.12
C ILE A 185 2.78 -0.24 13.47
N GLU A 186 3.69 -0.75 14.29
CA GLU A 186 4.95 -0.12 14.70
C GLU A 186 6.10 -1.06 14.39
N ILE A 187 7.25 -0.51 14.01
CA ILE A 187 8.53 -1.21 13.94
C ILE A 187 9.20 -1.03 15.30
N MET A 188 9.46 -2.11 15.99
CA MET A 188 10.10 -2.11 17.31
C MET A 188 11.56 -2.53 17.17
N TRP A 189 12.40 -1.99 18.01
CA TRP A 189 13.80 -2.39 18.10
C TRP A 189 14.32 -2.41 19.53
N ARG A 190 15.37 -3.18 19.76
CA ARG A 190 16.08 -3.27 21.04
C ARG A 190 17.52 -3.67 20.78
N THR A 191 18.47 -3.15 21.59
CA THR A 191 19.82 -3.70 21.69
C THR A 191 19.86 -4.72 22.84
N GLU A 192 20.71 -5.76 22.76
CA GLU A 192 20.81 -6.77 23.79
C GLU A 192 22.07 -6.69 24.65
N ASN A 193 23.09 -5.92 24.27
CA ASN A 193 24.36 -5.75 24.98
C ASN A 193 24.61 -4.32 25.36
#